data_37d17f14237b973410cf98b8b34b098e
#
_entry.id   37d17f14237b973410cf98b8b34b098e
#
_cell.length_a   1.000
_cell.length_b   1.000
_cell.length_c   1.000
_cell.angle_alpha   90.00
_cell.angle_beta   90.00
_cell.angle_gamma   90.00
#
_symmetry.space_group_name_H-M   'P 1'
#
loop_
_entity.id
_entity.type
_entity.pdbx_description
1 polymer ?
#
loop_
_entity_poly.entity_id
_entity_poly.type
_entity_poly.pdbx_seq_one_letter_code
_entity_poly.pdbx_strand_id
1 'polypeptide(L)'
;YTDFATAYTVEGSPNSSKIKDLTLKQMKLQDNVNALLQSVQAHKIGADVFEDSLASLLKNYKDEVKISYIFAAPNTAAAYFALFQKLNNYLIFDPLNNKEDIKCFAAVATSLNNYYPDADRSKNLYNIVIKGMKNTRTPQQKVVEIPEEALSETGIIDINLRDMKGNTRKLSELKGKAVIVDFTVYQSAVSATHNYMLRDLYDKYAAQGLEIYQVSLDADEHYWKTTADNLPWICVRDGNGIYSSIAASYNVKNVPSV
;
A
#
# COMPACT_ATOMS: atom_id res chain seq x y z
N TYR A 1 -5.29 -5.42 -42.23
CA TYR A 1 -5.63 -4.30 -41.34
C TYR A 1 -4.33 -3.71 -40.83
N THR A 2 -4.00 -2.50 -41.26
CA THR A 2 -2.89 -1.72 -40.67
C THR A 2 -3.28 -1.40 -39.24
N ASP A 3 -2.41 -1.73 -38.28
CA ASP A 3 -2.65 -1.41 -36.88
C ASP A 3 -2.73 0.11 -36.69
N PHE A 4 -3.94 0.61 -36.57
CA PHE A 4 -4.22 2.05 -36.45
C PHE A 4 -3.54 2.66 -35.23
N ALA A 5 -3.27 1.85 -34.19
CA ALA A 5 -2.62 2.32 -32.97
C ALA A 5 -1.15 2.72 -33.18
N THR A 6 -0.47 2.13 -34.15
CA THR A 6 0.97 2.35 -34.42
C THR A 6 1.24 3.12 -35.70
N ALA A 7 0.36 3.06 -36.68
CA ALA A 7 0.61 3.52 -38.05
C ALA A 7 0.20 4.99 -38.35
N TYR A 8 -0.36 5.73 -37.36
CA TYR A 8 -0.75 7.14 -37.59
C TYR A 8 0.43 8.10 -37.42
N THR A 9 0.37 9.24 -38.11
CA THR A 9 1.30 10.36 -37.93
C THR A 9 0.67 11.46 -37.10
N VAL A 10 1.49 12.22 -36.38
CA VAL A 10 1.05 13.39 -35.61
C VAL A 10 1.83 14.60 -36.09
N GLU A 11 1.12 15.60 -36.60
CA GLU A 11 1.69 16.85 -37.11
C GLU A 11 1.12 18.03 -36.35
N GLY A 12 1.87 19.14 -36.27
CA GLY A 12 1.41 20.40 -35.69
C GLY A 12 1.30 20.46 -34.18
N SER A 13 1.56 19.36 -33.45
CA SER A 13 1.48 19.34 -31.98
C SER A 13 2.63 18.56 -31.33
N PRO A 14 3.65 19.25 -30.79
CA PRO A 14 4.76 18.61 -30.11
C PRO A 14 4.33 17.74 -28.91
N ASN A 15 3.31 18.18 -28.17
CA ASN A 15 2.77 17.39 -27.05
C ASN A 15 2.13 16.09 -27.52
N SER A 16 1.33 16.15 -28.58
CA SER A 16 0.68 14.95 -29.13
C SER A 16 1.68 13.98 -29.73
N SER A 17 2.76 14.46 -30.35
CA SER A 17 3.86 13.62 -30.84
C SER A 17 4.56 12.89 -29.68
N LYS A 18 4.83 13.58 -28.56
CA LYS A 18 5.42 12.97 -27.37
C LYS A 18 4.45 11.98 -26.69
N ILE A 19 3.16 12.27 -26.67
CA ILE A 19 2.14 11.34 -26.12
C ILE A 19 2.07 10.07 -26.98
N LYS A 20 2.12 10.20 -28.32
CA LYS A 20 2.23 9.03 -29.20
C LYS A 20 3.46 8.19 -28.88
N ASP A 21 4.63 8.81 -28.77
CA ASP A 21 5.86 8.10 -28.47
C ASP A 21 5.80 7.39 -27.10
N LEU A 22 5.26 8.04 -26.07
CA LEU A 22 5.00 7.42 -24.75
C LEU A 22 4.07 6.22 -24.87
N THR A 23 3.00 6.32 -25.68
CA THR A 23 2.05 5.24 -25.90
C THR A 23 2.74 4.02 -26.53
N LEU A 24 3.57 4.24 -27.55
CA LEU A 24 4.32 3.18 -28.22
C LEU A 24 5.32 2.51 -27.27
N LYS A 25 6.01 3.30 -26.44
CA LYS A 25 6.93 2.77 -25.40
C LYS A 25 6.19 1.92 -24.37
N GLN A 26 5.02 2.37 -23.92
CA GLN A 26 4.19 1.63 -22.97
C GLN A 26 3.68 0.32 -23.61
N MET A 27 3.23 0.34 -24.86
CA MET A 27 2.84 -0.89 -25.59
C MET A 27 4.02 -1.88 -25.67
N LYS A 28 5.22 -1.41 -26.02
CA LYS A 28 6.42 -2.24 -26.05
C LYS A 28 6.76 -2.84 -24.67
N LEU A 29 6.60 -2.06 -23.59
CA LEU A 29 6.76 -2.57 -22.23
C LEU A 29 5.74 -3.68 -21.95
N GLN A 30 4.49 -3.48 -22.32
CA GLN A 30 3.41 -4.47 -22.13
C GLN A 30 3.74 -5.78 -22.89
N ASP A 31 4.19 -5.66 -24.14
CA ASP A 31 4.56 -6.82 -24.96
C ASP A 31 5.72 -7.61 -24.34
N ASN A 32 6.75 -6.91 -23.85
CA ASN A 32 7.88 -7.53 -23.17
C ASN A 32 7.43 -8.27 -21.89
N VAL A 33 6.55 -7.67 -21.11
CA VAL A 33 6.00 -8.30 -19.89
C VAL A 33 5.14 -9.51 -20.23
N ASN A 34 4.33 -9.43 -21.30
CA ASN A 34 3.54 -10.55 -21.77
C ASN A 34 4.44 -11.72 -22.24
N ALA A 35 5.54 -11.42 -22.92
CA ALA A 35 6.54 -12.44 -23.34
C ALA A 35 7.23 -13.11 -22.14
N LEU A 36 7.54 -12.34 -21.08
CA LEU A 36 8.05 -12.91 -19.83
C LEU A 36 7.03 -13.84 -19.16
N LEU A 37 5.76 -13.43 -19.08
CA LEU A 37 4.69 -14.24 -18.51
C LEU A 37 4.52 -15.56 -19.29
N GLN A 38 4.54 -15.52 -20.62
CA GLN A 38 4.51 -16.72 -21.47
C GLN A 38 5.71 -17.65 -21.20
N SER A 39 6.89 -17.07 -20.94
CA SER A 39 8.09 -17.86 -20.64
C SER A 39 8.00 -18.59 -19.31
N VAL A 40 7.37 -17.97 -18.30
CA VAL A 40 7.06 -18.64 -17.01
C VAL A 40 6.01 -19.74 -17.20
N GLN A 41 4.93 -19.45 -17.91
CA GLN A 41 3.87 -20.43 -18.18
C GLN A 41 4.38 -21.66 -18.96
N ALA A 42 5.35 -21.44 -19.84
CA ALA A 42 6.03 -22.49 -20.59
C ALA A 42 7.16 -23.18 -19.79
N HIS A 43 7.33 -22.86 -18.51
CA HIS A 43 8.40 -23.38 -17.65
C HIS A 43 9.82 -23.17 -18.20
N LYS A 44 10.03 -22.13 -19.01
CA LYS A 44 11.34 -21.77 -19.57
C LYS A 44 12.22 -20.97 -18.62
N ILE A 45 11.59 -20.22 -17.71
CA ILE A 45 12.26 -19.41 -16.67
C ILE A 45 11.56 -19.66 -15.32
N GLY A 46 12.34 -19.53 -14.23
CA GLY A 46 11.84 -19.60 -12.86
C GLY A 46 11.22 -18.27 -12.41
N ALA A 47 10.57 -18.30 -11.24
CA ALA A 47 9.91 -17.13 -10.66
C ALA A 47 10.92 -16.02 -10.30
N ASP A 48 12.08 -16.39 -9.80
CA ASP A 48 13.20 -15.49 -9.47
C ASP A 48 13.70 -14.71 -10.70
N VAL A 49 13.94 -15.41 -11.79
CA VAL A 49 14.36 -14.79 -13.08
C VAL A 49 13.27 -13.88 -13.64
N PHE A 50 12.01 -14.27 -13.46
CA PHE A 50 10.87 -13.44 -13.86
C PHE A 50 10.83 -12.13 -13.07
N GLU A 51 10.93 -12.20 -11.73
CA GLU A 51 10.89 -11.01 -10.86
C GLU A 51 12.03 -10.03 -11.18
N ASP A 52 13.25 -10.52 -11.32
CA ASP A 52 14.42 -9.72 -11.67
C ASP A 52 14.28 -9.06 -13.05
N SER A 53 13.79 -9.82 -14.03
CA SER A 53 13.59 -9.31 -15.40
C SER A 53 12.49 -8.25 -15.44
N LEU A 54 11.37 -8.48 -14.73
CA LEU A 54 10.28 -7.52 -14.62
C LEU A 54 10.73 -6.23 -13.93
N ALA A 55 11.45 -6.35 -12.81
CA ALA A 55 11.99 -5.20 -12.09
C ALA A 55 12.93 -4.37 -12.98
N SER A 56 13.79 -5.04 -13.78
CA SER A 56 14.70 -4.39 -14.72
C SER A 56 13.96 -3.67 -15.84
N LEU A 57 12.94 -4.29 -16.44
CA LEU A 57 12.10 -3.67 -17.47
C LEU A 57 11.39 -2.43 -16.95
N LEU A 58 10.76 -2.52 -15.77
CA LEU A 58 10.07 -1.40 -15.14
C LEU A 58 11.03 -0.27 -14.77
N LYS A 59 12.19 -0.60 -14.23
CA LYS A 59 13.21 0.39 -13.87
C LYS A 59 13.68 1.15 -15.12
N ASN A 60 14.06 0.44 -16.19
CA ASN A 60 14.55 1.05 -17.42
C ASN A 60 13.48 1.96 -18.05
N TYR A 61 12.22 1.50 -18.10
CA TYR A 61 11.11 2.30 -18.58
C TYR A 61 10.91 3.57 -17.74
N LYS A 62 10.86 3.43 -16.40
CA LYS A 62 10.69 4.58 -15.50
C LYS A 62 11.82 5.58 -15.64
N ASP A 63 13.07 5.13 -15.71
CA ASP A 63 14.24 6.01 -15.81
C ASP A 63 14.22 6.80 -17.11
N GLU A 64 13.89 6.15 -18.24
CA GLU A 64 13.75 6.82 -19.53
C GLU A 64 12.61 7.86 -19.51
N VAL A 65 11.43 7.47 -19.00
CA VAL A 65 10.26 8.36 -18.96
C VAL A 65 10.47 9.55 -18.02
N LYS A 66 11.13 9.34 -16.88
CA LYS A 66 11.51 10.40 -15.94
C LYS A 66 12.35 11.46 -16.62
N ILE A 67 13.42 11.05 -17.28
CA ILE A 67 14.40 11.96 -17.88
C ILE A 67 13.83 12.66 -19.09
N SER A 68 13.23 11.89 -20.02
CA SER A 68 12.88 12.40 -21.35
C SER A 68 11.54 13.14 -21.41
N TYR A 69 10.62 12.88 -20.46
CA TYR A 69 9.26 13.44 -20.52
C TYR A 69 8.86 14.20 -19.25
N ILE A 70 9.11 13.63 -18.06
CA ILE A 70 8.62 14.21 -16.81
C ILE A 70 9.48 15.41 -16.42
N PHE A 71 10.78 15.22 -16.23
CA PHE A 71 11.67 16.29 -15.78
C PHE A 71 12.13 17.22 -16.91
N ALA A 72 12.14 16.76 -18.16
CA ALA A 72 12.52 17.59 -19.29
C ALA A 72 11.55 18.75 -19.54
N ALA A 73 10.25 18.55 -19.33
CA ALA A 73 9.24 19.57 -19.55
C ALA A 73 8.00 19.34 -18.67
N PRO A 74 8.08 19.55 -17.35
CA PRO A 74 7.06 19.16 -16.39
C PRO A 74 5.73 19.92 -16.52
N ASN A 75 5.71 21.08 -17.20
CA ASN A 75 4.51 21.87 -17.47
C ASN A 75 3.72 21.44 -18.71
N THR A 76 4.05 20.29 -19.30
CA THR A 76 3.44 19.82 -20.55
C THR A 76 2.37 18.76 -20.34
N ALA A 77 1.44 18.66 -21.30
CA ALA A 77 0.45 17.59 -21.34
C ALA A 77 1.11 16.20 -21.45
N ALA A 78 2.25 16.10 -22.13
CA ALA A 78 3.01 14.86 -22.25
C ALA A 78 3.59 14.41 -20.90
N ALA A 79 4.10 15.33 -20.07
CA ALA A 79 4.58 15.01 -18.71
C ALA A 79 3.42 14.55 -17.81
N TYR A 80 2.28 15.23 -17.88
CA TYR A 80 1.09 14.80 -17.14
C TYR A 80 0.63 13.40 -17.57
N PHE A 81 0.56 13.14 -18.89
CA PHE A 81 0.20 11.85 -19.44
C PHE A 81 1.16 10.73 -19.01
N ALA A 82 2.46 11.02 -18.95
CA ALA A 82 3.49 10.08 -18.54
C ALA A 82 3.28 9.53 -17.12
N LEU A 83 2.79 10.37 -16.19
CA LEU A 83 2.54 9.96 -14.80
C LEU A 83 1.45 8.88 -14.66
N PHE A 84 0.47 8.87 -15.57
CA PHE A 84 -0.70 8.01 -15.48
C PHE A 84 -0.66 6.79 -16.42
N GLN A 85 0.54 6.46 -16.93
CA GLN A 85 0.71 5.24 -17.72
C GLN A 85 0.47 4.00 -16.87
N LYS A 86 -0.14 2.97 -17.47
CA LYS A 86 -0.53 1.75 -16.80
C LYS A 86 0.10 0.53 -17.45
N LEU A 87 0.38 -0.47 -16.62
CA LEU A 87 0.74 -1.83 -17.01
C LEU A 87 -0.27 -2.77 -16.34
N ASN A 88 -0.99 -3.60 -17.09
CA ASN A 88 -2.02 -4.50 -16.56
C ASN A 88 -2.99 -3.82 -15.58
N ASN A 89 -3.51 -2.63 -15.93
CA ASN A 89 -4.39 -1.78 -15.13
C ASN A 89 -3.77 -1.12 -13.88
N TYR A 90 -2.52 -1.41 -13.51
CA TYR A 90 -1.82 -0.74 -12.41
C TYR A 90 -0.98 0.42 -12.92
N LEU A 91 -0.94 1.51 -12.15
CA LEU A 91 -0.06 2.64 -12.47
C LEU A 91 1.40 2.19 -12.43
N ILE A 92 2.16 2.55 -13.47
CA ILE A 92 3.61 2.30 -13.52
C ILE A 92 4.34 3.18 -12.49
N PHE A 93 3.90 4.43 -12.33
CA PHE A 93 4.35 5.34 -11.28
C PHE A 93 3.33 5.32 -10.14
N ASP A 94 3.74 4.86 -8.95
CA ASP A 94 2.86 4.83 -7.78
C ASP A 94 2.92 6.16 -7.02
N PRO A 95 1.86 7.00 -7.10
CA PRO A 95 1.86 8.30 -6.45
C PRO A 95 1.61 8.24 -4.94
N LEU A 96 1.27 7.08 -4.40
CA LEU A 96 0.81 6.96 -3.01
C LEU A 96 1.79 6.25 -2.09
N ASN A 97 2.53 5.25 -2.61
CA ASN A 97 3.34 4.37 -1.77
C ASN A 97 4.82 4.35 -2.17
N ASN A 98 5.21 4.91 -3.31
CA ASN A 98 6.58 4.95 -3.76
C ASN A 98 7.16 6.37 -3.69
N LYS A 99 8.09 6.60 -2.76
CA LYS A 99 8.69 7.90 -2.49
C LYS A 99 9.39 8.52 -3.70
N GLU A 100 10.04 7.71 -4.54
CA GLU A 100 10.72 8.18 -5.75
C GLU A 100 9.73 8.53 -6.85
N ASP A 101 8.65 7.79 -6.97
CA ASP A 101 7.60 8.09 -7.94
C ASP A 101 6.84 9.38 -7.56
N ILE A 102 6.58 9.59 -6.27
CA ILE A 102 5.96 10.84 -5.77
C ILE A 102 6.74 12.07 -6.19
N LYS A 103 8.08 12.01 -6.26
CA LYS A 103 8.90 13.14 -6.74
C LYS A 103 8.56 13.52 -8.19
N CYS A 104 8.23 12.54 -9.03
CA CYS A 104 7.80 12.77 -10.40
C CYS A 104 6.46 13.52 -10.45
N PHE A 105 5.49 13.07 -9.64
CA PHE A 105 4.21 13.74 -9.49
C PHE A 105 4.36 15.16 -8.92
N ALA A 106 5.23 15.34 -7.93
CA ALA A 106 5.50 16.64 -7.32
C ALA A 106 6.12 17.64 -8.29
N ALA A 107 7.06 17.20 -9.13
CA ALA A 107 7.66 18.06 -10.15
C ALA A 107 6.63 18.58 -11.14
N VAL A 108 5.75 17.70 -11.66
CA VAL A 108 4.69 18.08 -12.58
C VAL A 108 3.62 18.94 -11.88
N ALA A 109 3.21 18.56 -10.66
CA ALA A 109 2.22 19.30 -9.88
C ALA A 109 2.68 20.74 -9.62
N THR A 110 3.92 20.92 -9.16
CA THR A 110 4.50 22.24 -8.91
C THR A 110 4.55 23.07 -10.19
N SER A 111 5.02 22.46 -11.27
CA SER A 111 5.11 23.15 -12.55
C SER A 111 3.74 23.54 -13.10
N LEU A 112 2.76 22.62 -13.09
CA LEU A 112 1.40 22.94 -13.55
C LEU A 112 0.72 23.98 -12.66
N ASN A 113 0.96 23.98 -11.36
CA ASN A 113 0.41 24.98 -10.46
C ASN A 113 0.96 26.39 -10.76
N ASN A 114 2.23 26.50 -11.18
CA ASN A 114 2.83 27.77 -11.55
C ASN A 114 2.28 28.31 -12.88
N TYR A 115 1.99 27.43 -13.85
CA TYR A 115 1.52 27.84 -15.18
C TYR A 115 0.00 27.88 -15.30
N TYR A 116 -0.70 27.02 -14.54
CA TYR A 116 -2.16 26.81 -14.64
C TYR A 116 -2.77 26.59 -13.24
N PRO A 117 -2.70 27.60 -12.33
CA PRO A 117 -3.09 27.43 -10.92
C PRO A 117 -4.57 27.10 -10.73
N ASP A 118 -5.43 27.60 -11.63
CA ASP A 118 -6.88 27.42 -11.53
C ASP A 118 -7.39 26.15 -12.21
N ALA A 119 -6.54 25.45 -12.96
CA ALA A 119 -6.95 24.23 -13.64
C ALA A 119 -7.24 23.10 -12.66
N ASP A 120 -8.37 22.41 -12.81
CA ASP A 120 -8.78 21.29 -11.96
C ASP A 120 -7.72 20.17 -11.94
N ARG A 121 -7.06 19.93 -13.07
CA ARG A 121 -5.98 18.94 -13.16
C ARG A 121 -4.77 19.30 -12.30
N SER A 122 -4.42 20.57 -12.21
CA SER A 122 -3.34 21.06 -11.33
C SER A 122 -3.70 20.83 -9.86
N LYS A 123 -4.93 21.19 -9.46
CA LYS A 123 -5.44 21.00 -8.10
C LYS A 123 -5.52 19.53 -7.73
N ASN A 124 -6.04 18.68 -8.63
CA ASN A 124 -6.14 17.24 -8.40
C ASN A 124 -4.76 16.59 -8.26
N LEU A 125 -3.81 16.95 -9.12
CA LEU A 125 -2.44 16.41 -9.04
C LEU A 125 -1.76 16.83 -7.75
N TYR A 126 -1.92 18.07 -7.32
CA TYR A 126 -1.42 18.55 -6.04
C TYR A 126 -1.97 17.73 -4.86
N ASN A 127 -3.27 17.45 -4.86
CA ASN A 127 -3.91 16.63 -3.82
C ASN A 127 -3.36 15.20 -3.78
N ILE A 128 -3.12 14.60 -4.95
CA ILE A 128 -2.49 13.27 -5.05
C ILE A 128 -1.09 13.29 -4.41
N VAL A 129 -0.28 14.31 -4.72
CA VAL A 129 1.07 14.48 -4.16
C VAL A 129 1.03 14.62 -2.65
N ILE A 130 0.15 15.47 -2.12
CA ILE A 130 0.00 15.66 -0.66
C ILE A 130 -0.39 14.34 0.02
N LYS A 131 -1.32 13.58 -0.57
CA LYS A 131 -1.71 12.27 -0.06
C LYS A 131 -0.54 11.30 -0.06
N GLY A 132 0.19 11.21 -1.17
CA GLY A 132 1.37 10.35 -1.27
C GLY A 132 2.48 10.74 -0.29
N MET A 133 2.76 12.04 -0.14
CA MET A 133 3.72 12.52 0.84
C MET A 133 3.31 12.18 2.28
N LYS A 134 2.02 12.23 2.60
CA LYS A 134 1.53 11.80 3.92
C LYS A 134 1.73 10.30 4.13
N ASN A 135 1.42 9.48 3.14
CA ASN A 135 1.55 8.03 3.22
C ASN A 135 3.01 7.57 3.34
N THR A 136 3.91 8.26 2.61
CA THR A 136 5.34 7.89 2.53
C THR A 136 6.23 8.69 3.46
N ARG A 137 5.71 9.69 4.17
CA ARG A 137 6.40 10.17 5.35
C ARG A 137 6.59 8.94 6.21
N THR A 138 7.83 8.43 6.24
CA THR A 138 8.28 7.61 7.37
C THR A 138 7.76 8.38 8.58
N PRO A 139 6.97 7.80 9.48
CA PRO A 139 6.81 8.40 10.78
C PRO A 139 8.27 8.68 11.17
N GLN A 140 8.65 9.97 11.34
CA GLN A 140 9.80 10.20 12.20
C GLN A 140 9.53 9.22 13.31
N GLN A 141 10.43 8.27 13.51
CA GLN A 141 10.41 7.51 14.74
C GLN A 141 10.31 8.62 15.80
N LYS A 142 9.09 8.98 16.19
CA LYS A 142 8.89 9.36 17.55
C LYS A 142 9.50 8.16 18.23
N VAL A 143 10.68 8.34 18.80
CA VAL A 143 11.08 7.52 19.91
C VAL A 143 9.86 7.62 20.79
N VAL A 144 8.99 6.62 20.70
CA VAL A 144 7.90 6.45 21.62
C VAL A 144 8.70 6.11 22.85
N GLU A 145 9.00 7.16 23.65
CA GLU A 145 9.37 6.96 25.04
C GLU A 145 8.17 6.21 25.58
N ILE A 146 8.30 4.90 25.66
CA ILE A 146 7.31 4.04 26.29
C ILE A 146 7.42 4.45 27.74
N PRO A 147 6.40 5.10 28.31
CA PRO A 147 6.45 5.46 29.72
C PRO A 147 6.74 4.17 30.49
N GLU A 148 7.63 4.17 31.45
CA GLU A 148 7.94 2.98 32.28
C GLU A 148 6.66 2.36 32.86
N GLU A 149 5.63 3.19 33.06
CA GLU A 149 4.26 2.79 33.48
C GLU A 149 3.51 1.93 32.43
N ALA A 150 3.93 1.92 31.14
CA ALA A 150 3.34 1.08 30.10
C ALA A 150 4.03 -0.28 29.95
N LEU A 151 5.16 -0.47 30.64
CA LEU A 151 5.82 -1.77 30.75
C LEU A 151 5.17 -2.53 31.91
N SER A 152 4.57 -3.67 31.63
CA SER A 152 4.18 -4.58 32.70
C SER A 152 5.43 -5.04 33.45
N GLU A 153 5.31 -5.46 34.70
CA GLU A 153 6.40 -6.06 35.51
C GLU A 153 7.11 -7.23 34.81
N THR A 154 6.55 -7.75 33.72
CA THR A 154 7.08 -8.81 32.88
C THR A 154 7.84 -8.30 31.65
N GLY A 155 8.01 -6.97 31.47
CA GLY A 155 8.70 -6.39 30.32
C GLY A 155 7.90 -6.42 29.01
N ILE A 156 6.60 -6.74 29.06
CA ILE A 156 5.70 -6.73 27.90
C ILE A 156 5.04 -5.36 27.81
N ILE A 157 5.01 -4.77 26.62
CA ILE A 157 4.24 -3.55 26.35
C ILE A 157 2.76 -3.87 26.56
N ASP A 158 2.11 -3.27 27.57
CA ASP A 158 0.70 -3.53 27.83
C ASP A 158 -0.19 -2.87 26.78
N ILE A 159 -1.23 -3.58 26.37
CA ILE A 159 -2.29 -3.07 25.49
C ILE A 159 -3.53 -2.86 26.33
N ASN A 160 -4.09 -1.65 26.26
CA ASN A 160 -5.26 -1.26 27.00
C ASN A 160 -6.29 -0.66 26.04
N LEU A 161 -7.19 -1.50 25.51
CA LEU A 161 -8.18 -1.12 24.52
C LEU A 161 -9.59 -1.57 24.96
N ARG A 162 -10.61 -1.07 24.27
CA ARG A 162 -12.00 -1.41 24.53
C ARG A 162 -12.48 -2.56 23.65
N ASP A 163 -13.21 -3.48 24.27
CA ASP A 163 -13.96 -4.53 23.57
C ASP A 163 -15.27 -3.98 22.96
N MET A 164 -16.00 -4.83 22.24
CA MET A 164 -17.27 -4.47 21.57
C MET A 164 -18.36 -4.00 22.55
N LYS A 165 -18.28 -4.40 23.82
CA LYS A 165 -19.23 -4.01 24.88
C LYS A 165 -18.80 -2.74 25.58
N GLY A 166 -17.67 -2.15 25.19
CA GLY A 166 -17.10 -0.96 25.80
C GLY A 166 -16.26 -1.22 27.03
N ASN A 167 -16.06 -2.48 27.44
CA ASN A 167 -15.20 -2.81 28.57
C ASN A 167 -13.75 -2.67 28.20
N THR A 168 -12.98 -2.14 29.11
CA THR A 168 -11.52 -2.08 28.96
C THR A 168 -10.94 -3.48 29.14
N ARG A 169 -10.09 -3.89 28.19
CA ARG A 169 -9.38 -5.17 28.22
C ARG A 169 -7.89 -4.89 28.17
N LYS A 170 -7.17 -5.38 29.17
CA LYS A 170 -5.72 -5.24 29.24
C LYS A 170 -5.04 -6.56 28.87
N LEU A 171 -3.97 -6.47 28.08
CA LEU A 171 -3.17 -7.65 27.75
C LEU A 171 -2.54 -8.25 29.01
N SER A 172 -2.13 -7.43 29.95
CA SER A 172 -1.54 -7.85 31.24
C SER A 172 -2.50 -8.68 32.11
N GLU A 173 -3.82 -8.59 31.92
CA GLU A 173 -4.83 -9.41 32.61
C GLU A 173 -4.76 -10.89 32.21
N LEU A 174 -4.07 -11.21 31.11
CA LEU A 174 -3.92 -12.57 30.60
C LEU A 174 -2.66 -13.28 31.13
N LYS A 175 -2.06 -12.72 32.17
CA LYS A 175 -0.86 -13.31 32.81
C LYS A 175 -1.11 -14.78 33.21
N GLY A 176 -0.18 -15.65 32.84
CA GLY A 176 -0.26 -17.10 33.09
C GLY A 176 -0.90 -17.91 31.95
N LYS A 177 -1.38 -17.25 30.88
CA LYS A 177 -1.82 -17.91 29.65
C LYS A 177 -0.76 -17.80 28.55
N ALA A 178 -0.81 -18.71 27.58
CA ALA A 178 -0.14 -18.50 26.30
C ALA A 178 -1.03 -17.56 25.48
N VAL A 179 -0.52 -16.40 25.08
CA VAL A 179 -1.33 -15.38 24.37
C VAL A 179 -0.79 -15.14 22.98
N ILE A 180 -1.66 -15.27 21.99
CA ILE A 180 -1.41 -14.78 20.63
C ILE A 180 -1.92 -13.34 20.58
N VAL A 181 -1.02 -12.37 20.33
CA VAL A 181 -1.38 -10.97 20.06
C VAL A 181 -1.43 -10.82 18.54
N ASP A 182 -2.62 -10.60 18.00
CA ASP A 182 -2.87 -10.49 16.58
C ASP A 182 -3.38 -9.10 16.20
N PHE A 183 -2.79 -8.51 15.16
CA PHE A 183 -3.23 -7.23 14.59
C PHE A 183 -3.87 -7.48 13.23
N THR A 184 -5.08 -7.00 13.04
CA THR A 184 -5.86 -7.25 11.82
C THR A 184 -6.66 -6.04 11.35
N VAL A 185 -7.08 -6.09 10.08
CA VAL A 185 -8.14 -5.24 9.51
C VAL A 185 -9.17 -6.18 8.89
N TYR A 186 -10.35 -6.27 9.48
CA TYR A 186 -11.39 -7.19 9.03
C TYR A 186 -11.90 -6.90 7.62
N GLN A 187 -11.83 -5.64 7.17
CA GLN A 187 -12.15 -5.26 5.79
C GLN A 187 -11.15 -5.77 4.75
N SER A 188 -10.01 -6.31 5.17
CA SER A 188 -9.02 -6.91 4.27
C SER A 188 -9.53 -8.24 3.71
N ALA A 189 -9.30 -8.47 2.42
CA ALA A 189 -9.70 -9.71 1.75
C ALA A 189 -9.07 -10.99 2.35
N VAL A 190 -7.91 -10.86 3.01
CA VAL A 190 -7.21 -11.99 3.64
C VAL A 190 -7.66 -12.25 5.08
N SER A 191 -8.42 -11.33 5.69
CA SER A 191 -8.79 -11.41 7.10
C SER A 191 -9.66 -12.63 7.41
N ALA A 192 -10.59 -12.98 6.54
CA ALA A 192 -11.46 -14.15 6.73
C ALA A 192 -10.64 -15.44 6.84
N THR A 193 -9.72 -15.67 5.89
CA THR A 193 -8.84 -16.85 5.90
C THR A 193 -7.94 -16.87 7.14
N HIS A 194 -7.40 -15.72 7.52
CA HIS A 194 -6.58 -15.58 8.72
C HIS A 194 -7.36 -15.94 9.99
N ASN A 195 -8.60 -15.44 10.14
CA ASN A 195 -9.45 -15.76 11.28
C ASN A 195 -9.86 -17.25 11.33
N TYR A 196 -10.01 -17.93 10.20
CA TYR A 196 -10.20 -19.38 10.19
C TYR A 196 -8.99 -20.13 10.76
N MET A 197 -7.77 -19.72 10.36
CA MET A 197 -6.55 -20.33 10.91
C MET A 197 -6.42 -20.09 12.43
N LEU A 198 -6.75 -18.90 12.90
CA LEU A 198 -6.75 -18.57 14.33
C LEU A 198 -7.83 -19.38 15.09
N ARG A 199 -8.99 -19.63 14.47
CA ARG A 199 -10.07 -20.43 15.07
C ARG A 199 -9.63 -21.88 15.25
N ASP A 200 -8.98 -22.48 14.26
CA ASP A 200 -8.46 -23.84 14.38
C ASP A 200 -7.46 -23.97 15.53
N LEU A 201 -6.59 -22.96 15.72
CA LEU A 201 -5.66 -22.92 16.84
C LEU A 201 -6.40 -22.75 18.17
N TYR A 202 -7.36 -21.85 18.23
CA TYR A 202 -8.12 -21.57 19.44
C TYR A 202 -8.94 -22.78 19.89
N ASP A 203 -9.67 -23.41 18.98
CA ASP A 203 -10.47 -24.62 19.26
C ASP A 203 -9.60 -25.76 19.80
N LYS A 204 -8.37 -25.87 19.31
CA LYS A 204 -7.44 -26.92 19.72
C LYS A 204 -6.77 -26.66 21.08
N TYR A 205 -6.44 -25.41 21.40
CA TYR A 205 -5.55 -25.08 22.50
C TYR A 205 -6.18 -24.19 23.59
N ALA A 206 -7.36 -23.63 23.41
CA ALA A 206 -8.01 -22.75 24.41
C ALA A 206 -8.18 -23.48 25.76
N ALA A 207 -8.60 -24.76 25.75
CA ALA A 207 -8.74 -25.56 26.94
C ALA A 207 -7.38 -25.85 27.64
N GLN A 208 -6.28 -25.66 26.94
CA GLN A 208 -4.90 -25.83 27.45
C GLN A 208 -4.26 -24.49 27.89
N GLY A 209 -5.04 -23.41 27.88
CA GLY A 209 -4.60 -22.09 28.35
C GLY A 209 -4.15 -21.14 27.24
N LEU A 210 -4.45 -21.42 25.97
CA LEU A 210 -4.25 -20.45 24.89
C LEU A 210 -5.35 -19.38 24.97
N GLU A 211 -4.96 -18.13 24.79
CA GLU A 211 -5.87 -17.01 24.55
C GLU A 211 -5.43 -16.24 23.30
N ILE A 212 -6.37 -15.63 22.60
CA ILE A 212 -6.08 -14.72 21.49
C ILE A 212 -6.56 -13.32 21.87
N TYR A 213 -5.64 -12.37 21.76
CA TYR A 213 -5.92 -10.95 21.95
C TYR A 213 -5.77 -10.26 20.60
N GLN A 214 -6.90 -10.09 19.90
CA GLN A 214 -6.93 -9.57 18.54
C GLN A 214 -7.25 -8.08 18.54
N VAL A 215 -6.35 -7.29 17.97
CA VAL A 215 -6.45 -5.83 17.84
C VAL A 215 -6.88 -5.50 16.41
N SER A 216 -8.09 -5.00 16.26
CA SER A 216 -8.58 -4.47 15.00
C SER A 216 -8.07 -3.04 14.79
N LEU A 217 -7.56 -2.79 13.59
CA LEU A 217 -7.17 -1.48 13.09
C LEU A 217 -8.20 -0.94 12.08
N ASP A 218 -9.43 -1.47 12.07
CA ASP A 218 -10.50 -1.00 11.20
C ASP A 218 -10.92 0.44 11.56
N ALA A 219 -11.06 1.27 10.53
CA ALA A 219 -11.58 2.63 10.72
C ALA A 219 -13.08 2.63 11.05
N ASP A 220 -13.82 1.67 10.50
CA ASP A 220 -15.28 1.52 10.69
C ASP A 220 -15.58 0.69 11.93
N GLU A 221 -16.12 1.35 12.96
CA GLU A 221 -16.48 0.71 14.23
C GLU A 221 -17.66 -0.26 14.07
N HIS A 222 -18.63 0.06 13.22
CA HIS A 222 -19.79 -0.80 13.03
C HIS A 222 -19.40 -2.12 12.34
N TYR A 223 -18.58 -2.02 11.31
CA TYR A 223 -18.05 -3.20 10.60
C TYR A 223 -17.23 -4.08 11.55
N TRP A 224 -16.34 -3.48 12.34
CA TRP A 224 -15.58 -4.19 13.37
C TRP A 224 -16.50 -4.95 14.34
N LYS A 225 -17.49 -4.29 14.93
CA LYS A 225 -18.41 -4.92 15.89
C LYS A 225 -19.15 -6.11 15.28
N THR A 226 -19.67 -5.94 14.07
CA THR A 226 -20.42 -7.01 13.38
C THR A 226 -19.55 -8.24 13.09
N THR A 227 -18.29 -8.01 12.72
CA THR A 227 -17.37 -9.11 12.39
C THR A 227 -16.82 -9.79 13.65
N ALA A 228 -16.45 -9.01 14.65
CA ALA A 228 -15.87 -9.49 15.90
C ALA A 228 -16.87 -10.25 16.78
N ASP A 229 -18.17 -9.98 16.66
CA ASP A 229 -19.23 -10.63 17.45
C ASP A 229 -19.29 -12.16 17.25
N ASN A 230 -18.77 -12.64 16.12
CA ASN A 230 -18.73 -14.07 15.81
C ASN A 230 -17.41 -14.77 16.21
N LEU A 231 -16.47 -14.04 16.83
CA LEU A 231 -15.18 -14.60 17.21
C LEU A 231 -15.15 -14.99 18.69
N PRO A 232 -14.59 -16.17 19.03
CA PRO A 232 -14.68 -16.72 20.38
C PRO A 232 -13.62 -16.18 21.35
N TRP A 233 -12.74 -15.29 20.89
CA TRP A 233 -11.62 -14.74 21.66
C TRP A 233 -11.77 -13.24 21.94
N ILE A 234 -10.78 -12.64 22.57
CA ILE A 234 -10.79 -11.23 22.91
C ILE A 234 -10.54 -10.39 21.66
N CYS A 235 -11.55 -9.61 21.26
CA CYS A 235 -11.49 -8.67 20.16
C CYS A 235 -11.58 -7.23 20.69
N VAL A 236 -10.54 -6.45 20.44
CA VAL A 236 -10.47 -5.02 20.80
C VAL A 236 -10.19 -4.18 19.55
N ARG A 237 -10.41 -2.88 19.63
CA ARG A 237 -10.18 -1.98 18.50
C ARG A 237 -9.33 -0.78 18.88
N ASP A 238 -8.33 -0.47 18.05
CA ASP A 238 -7.69 0.83 18.04
C ASP A 238 -8.25 1.69 16.90
N GLY A 239 -9.05 2.69 17.26
CA GLY A 239 -9.67 3.60 16.30
C GLY A 239 -8.70 4.49 15.53
N ASN A 240 -7.41 4.52 15.91
CA ASN A 240 -6.37 5.23 15.17
C ASN A 240 -5.95 4.49 13.88
N GLY A 241 -6.38 3.24 13.69
CA GLY A 241 -6.15 2.47 12.48
C GLY A 241 -4.66 2.38 12.12
N ILE A 242 -4.30 2.79 10.91
CA ILE A 242 -2.90 2.79 10.44
C ILE A 242 -1.97 3.73 11.22
N TYR A 243 -2.51 4.61 12.05
CA TYR A 243 -1.76 5.52 12.92
C TYR A 243 -1.70 5.01 14.37
N SER A 244 -2.02 3.76 14.61
CA SER A 244 -1.95 3.10 15.91
C SER A 244 -0.53 3.17 16.48
N SER A 245 -0.37 3.83 17.62
CA SER A 245 0.88 3.84 18.38
C SER A 245 1.18 2.45 18.97
N ILE A 246 0.13 1.69 19.29
CA ILE A 246 0.22 0.32 19.79
C ILE A 246 0.80 -0.60 18.72
N ALA A 247 0.23 -0.58 17.50
CA ALA A 247 0.77 -1.34 16.37
C ALA A 247 2.22 -0.96 16.07
N ALA A 248 2.57 0.34 16.15
CA ALA A 248 3.94 0.81 15.99
C ALA A 248 4.88 0.27 17.08
N SER A 249 4.45 0.24 18.34
CA SER A 249 5.23 -0.29 19.47
C SER A 249 5.49 -1.79 19.34
N TYR A 250 4.58 -2.52 18.73
CA TYR A 250 4.73 -3.94 18.40
C TYR A 250 5.42 -4.18 17.06
N ASN A 251 5.96 -3.14 16.40
CA ASN A 251 6.65 -3.19 15.10
C ASN A 251 5.79 -3.83 13.98
N VAL A 252 4.47 -3.65 14.04
CA VAL A 252 3.53 -4.15 13.03
C VAL A 252 3.69 -3.29 11.77
N LYS A 253 4.13 -3.92 10.67
CA LYS A 253 4.35 -3.26 9.38
C LYS A 253 3.23 -3.55 8.37
N ASN A 254 2.64 -4.71 8.46
CA ASN A 254 1.55 -5.18 7.61
C ASN A 254 0.51 -5.90 8.47
N VAL A 255 -0.72 -6.00 7.99
CA VAL A 255 -1.78 -6.76 8.64
C VAL A 255 -2.39 -7.76 7.65
N PRO A 256 -2.77 -8.96 8.15
CA PRO A 256 -2.66 -9.44 9.51
C PRO A 256 -1.22 -9.71 9.96
N SER A 257 -0.96 -9.55 11.27
CA SER A 257 0.36 -9.78 11.90
C SER A 257 0.18 -10.41 13.29
N VAL A 258 0.93 -11.46 13.55
CA VAL A 258 0.95 -12.17 14.85
C VAL A 258 2.29 -11.98 15.52
#